data_d8258052a92b22af4e4513b4863fe033
#
_entry.id   d8258052a92b22af4e4513b4863fe033
#
_cell.length_a   1.000
_cell.length_b   1.000
_cell.length_c   1.000
_cell.angle_alpha   90.00
_cell.angle_beta   90.00
_cell.angle_gamma   90.00
#
_symmetry.space_group_name_H-M   'P 1'
#
loop_
_entity.id
_entity.type
_entity.pdbx_description
1 polymer ?
#
loop_
_entity_poly.entity_id
_entity_poly.type
_entity_poly.pdbx_seq_one_letter_code
_entity_poly.pdbx_strand_id
1 'polypeptide(L)'
;VFWLIFLAFAVKLPIFPFHNWQPDTYTFSPTQGTMLLSGIMLKMAIYGVLRYLLPIAPDALLGTSGQVVMILAVIGVVYGALIAIVHNDIKKIIAYSSLSHVGLMVAGIFASAIITAKGGFSIDGAQGALVQTFAHGINVVGLFYCADILIKRFKTRDIREMGGYAKVAPKFATLFMIILLGSMAVPLTNGFVGEFILLKSIFDYDKIVVLCAGLTVILCAVYLLRMYGKAMFGTGDERILGTLKDISSVEFTVLASLAVFVILLGIFPSSIIEMVNSSLKFIYSSIKG
;
A
#
# COMPACT_ATOMS: atom_id res chain seq x y z
N VAL A 1 -22.87 14.37 -10.45
CA VAL A 1 -21.63 14.04 -11.19
C VAL A 1 -20.59 13.40 -10.27
N PHE A 2 -20.26 14.01 -9.10
CA PHE A 2 -19.23 13.52 -8.18
C PHE A 2 -19.36 12.02 -7.85
N TRP A 3 -20.52 11.58 -7.36
CA TRP A 3 -20.72 10.19 -6.94
C TRP A 3 -20.61 9.18 -8.08
N LEU A 4 -21.01 9.53 -9.30
CA LEU A 4 -20.88 8.64 -10.46
C LEU A 4 -19.41 8.40 -10.82
N ILE A 5 -18.62 9.46 -10.86
CA ILE A 5 -17.18 9.36 -11.13
C ILE A 5 -16.46 8.70 -9.96
N PHE A 6 -16.80 9.08 -8.71
CA PHE A 6 -16.21 8.49 -7.52
C PHE A 6 -16.46 6.98 -7.44
N LEU A 7 -17.69 6.51 -7.67
CA LEU A 7 -18.01 5.08 -7.61
C LEU A 7 -17.22 4.27 -8.63
N ALA A 8 -17.02 4.78 -9.84
CA ALA A 8 -16.19 4.11 -10.84
C ALA A 8 -14.74 3.92 -10.36
N PHE A 9 -14.17 4.93 -9.70
CA PHE A 9 -12.83 4.82 -9.13
C PHE A 9 -12.82 4.05 -7.80
N ALA A 10 -13.85 4.16 -6.96
CA ALA A 10 -13.96 3.49 -5.67
C ALA A 10 -13.99 1.96 -5.82
N VAL A 11 -14.64 1.44 -6.84
CA VAL A 11 -14.59 0.01 -7.19
C VAL A 11 -13.17 -0.39 -7.59
N LYS A 12 -12.49 0.40 -8.42
CA LYS A 12 -11.14 0.09 -8.89
C LYS A 12 -10.06 0.29 -7.82
N LEU A 13 -10.25 1.27 -6.90
CA LEU A 13 -9.38 1.55 -5.75
C LEU A 13 -9.64 0.65 -4.54
N PRO A 14 -10.46 -0.36 -4.65
CA PRO A 14 -11.20 -1.12 -3.65
C PRO A 14 -11.42 -0.37 -2.32
N ILE A 15 -12.02 0.83 -2.39
CA ILE A 15 -12.39 1.59 -1.19
C ILE A 15 -13.53 0.86 -0.47
N PHE A 16 -13.52 0.84 0.86
CA PHE A 16 -14.64 0.31 1.62
C PHE A 16 -15.95 1.06 1.27
N PRO A 17 -17.06 0.38 0.99
CA PRO A 17 -17.31 -1.07 1.04
C PRO A 17 -17.08 -1.83 -0.30
N PHE A 18 -16.57 -1.19 -1.35
CA PHE A 18 -16.44 -1.75 -2.72
C PHE A 18 -15.20 -2.64 -2.91
N HIS A 19 -14.61 -3.17 -1.85
CA HIS A 19 -13.31 -3.84 -1.86
C HIS A 19 -13.35 -5.37 -1.98
N ASN A 20 -14.51 -6.02 -1.80
CA ASN A 20 -14.62 -7.48 -1.63
C ASN A 20 -14.02 -8.31 -2.79
N TRP A 21 -14.04 -7.77 -4.00
CA TRP A 21 -13.51 -8.44 -5.17
C TRP A 21 -11.98 -8.58 -5.15
N GLN A 22 -11.27 -7.62 -4.52
CA GLN A 22 -9.82 -7.51 -4.60
C GLN A 22 -9.07 -8.65 -3.88
N PRO A 23 -9.35 -8.98 -2.61
CA PRO A 23 -8.62 -10.04 -1.92
C PRO A 23 -8.79 -11.41 -2.58
N ASP A 24 -9.97 -11.71 -3.08
CA ASP A 24 -10.23 -12.98 -3.76
C ASP A 24 -9.56 -13.01 -5.13
N THR A 25 -9.68 -11.94 -5.91
CA THR A 25 -8.98 -11.84 -7.21
C THR A 25 -7.47 -11.98 -7.03
N TYR A 26 -6.86 -11.30 -6.05
CA TYR A 26 -5.43 -11.38 -5.82
C TYR A 26 -4.99 -12.77 -5.34
N THR A 27 -5.83 -13.46 -4.60
CA THR A 27 -5.55 -14.79 -4.07
C THR A 27 -5.62 -15.88 -5.15
N PHE A 28 -6.63 -15.81 -6.02
CA PHE A 28 -6.88 -16.85 -7.02
C PHE A 28 -6.17 -16.59 -8.37
N SER A 29 -5.80 -15.36 -8.66
CA SER A 29 -5.02 -15.04 -9.86
C SER A 29 -3.62 -15.64 -9.82
N PRO A 30 -3.04 -15.99 -10.99
CA PRO A 30 -1.60 -16.25 -11.07
C PRO A 30 -0.81 -15.08 -10.52
N THR A 31 0.32 -15.37 -9.86
CA THR A 31 1.07 -14.33 -9.13
C THR A 31 1.48 -13.16 -10.02
N GLN A 32 1.86 -13.41 -11.27
CA GLN A 32 2.21 -12.37 -12.26
C GLN A 32 1.02 -11.42 -12.51
N GLY A 33 -0.19 -11.99 -12.65
CA GLY A 33 -1.42 -11.21 -12.77
C GLY A 33 -1.70 -10.38 -11.51
N THR A 34 -1.52 -10.98 -10.32
CA THR A 34 -1.67 -10.27 -9.04
C THR A 34 -0.68 -9.11 -8.91
N MET A 35 0.58 -9.31 -9.30
CA MET A 35 1.61 -8.26 -9.30
C MET A 35 1.23 -7.09 -10.21
N LEU A 36 0.69 -7.37 -11.40
CA LEU A 36 0.24 -6.34 -12.33
C LEU A 36 -0.99 -5.56 -11.80
N LEU A 37 -1.98 -6.30 -11.28
CA LEU A 37 -3.20 -5.71 -10.71
C LEU A 37 -2.88 -4.81 -9.51
N SER A 38 -2.07 -5.29 -8.58
CA SER A 38 -1.72 -4.58 -7.35
C SER A 38 -0.65 -3.50 -7.58
N GLY A 39 0.32 -3.75 -8.43
CA GLY A 39 1.45 -2.85 -8.68
C GLY A 39 1.09 -1.65 -9.55
N ILE A 40 0.25 -1.82 -10.57
CA ILE A 40 -0.02 -0.80 -11.59
C ILE A 40 -1.50 -0.43 -11.65
N MET A 41 -2.40 -1.40 -11.88
CA MET A 41 -3.80 -1.08 -12.21
C MET A 41 -4.53 -0.29 -11.13
N LEU A 42 -4.31 -0.61 -9.88
CA LEU A 42 -4.88 0.10 -8.74
C LEU A 42 -4.47 1.59 -8.74
N LYS A 43 -3.23 1.88 -9.10
CA LYS A 43 -2.68 3.25 -9.11
C LYS A 43 -3.28 4.15 -10.19
N MET A 44 -3.75 3.56 -11.28
CA MET A 44 -4.48 4.33 -12.31
C MET A 44 -5.74 5.00 -11.76
N ALA A 45 -6.38 4.40 -10.76
CA ALA A 45 -7.56 5.00 -10.15
C ALA A 45 -7.20 6.14 -9.18
N ILE A 46 -6.05 6.09 -8.49
CA ILE A 46 -5.48 7.25 -7.76
C ILE A 46 -5.28 8.43 -8.72
N TYR A 47 -4.64 8.17 -9.87
CA TYR A 47 -4.50 9.18 -10.91
C TYR A 47 -5.85 9.72 -11.38
N GLY A 48 -6.84 8.83 -11.58
CA GLY A 48 -8.19 9.21 -12.01
C GLY A 48 -8.90 10.13 -11.01
N VAL A 49 -8.77 9.87 -9.72
CA VAL A 49 -9.30 10.74 -8.65
C VAL A 49 -8.65 12.12 -8.73
N LEU A 50 -7.33 12.19 -8.80
CA LEU A 50 -6.60 13.46 -8.85
C LEU A 50 -6.88 14.25 -10.13
N ARG A 51 -6.85 13.57 -11.30
CA ARG A 51 -6.91 14.24 -12.60
C ARG A 51 -8.31 14.58 -13.08
N TYR A 52 -9.31 13.75 -12.72
CA TYR A 52 -10.68 13.90 -13.22
C TYR A 52 -11.67 14.23 -12.11
N LEU A 53 -11.71 13.46 -11.02
CA LEU A 53 -12.74 13.67 -10.00
C LEU A 53 -12.64 15.05 -9.33
N LEU A 54 -11.46 15.41 -8.85
CA LEU A 54 -11.26 16.65 -8.10
C LEU A 54 -11.51 17.90 -8.97
N PRO A 55 -10.97 18.01 -10.21
CA PRO A 55 -11.22 19.20 -11.04
C PRO A 55 -12.66 19.30 -11.61
N ILE A 56 -13.31 18.15 -11.85
CA ILE A 56 -14.67 18.16 -12.45
C ILE A 56 -15.75 18.49 -11.41
N ALA A 57 -15.53 18.14 -10.14
CA ALA A 57 -16.54 18.31 -9.11
C ALA A 57 -15.95 18.91 -7.80
N PRO A 58 -15.29 20.08 -7.86
CA PRO A 58 -14.66 20.69 -6.67
C PRO A 58 -15.70 21.10 -5.63
N ASP A 59 -16.90 21.54 -6.00
CA ASP A 59 -17.96 21.94 -5.09
C ASP A 59 -18.41 20.83 -4.15
N ALA A 60 -18.28 19.58 -4.57
CA ALA A 60 -18.61 18.43 -3.73
C ALA A 60 -17.68 18.29 -2.51
N LEU A 61 -16.49 18.90 -2.55
CA LEU A 61 -15.53 18.92 -1.43
C LEU A 61 -15.97 19.85 -0.30
N LEU A 62 -16.71 20.93 -0.62
CA LEU A 62 -17.26 21.85 0.36
C LEU A 62 -18.45 21.25 1.13
N GLY A 63 -19.12 20.29 0.51
CA GLY A 63 -20.26 19.59 1.08
C GLY A 63 -19.87 18.33 1.88
N THR A 64 -20.91 17.52 2.16
CA THR A 64 -20.76 16.25 2.89
C THR A 64 -20.04 15.16 2.10
N SER A 65 -19.99 15.24 0.76
CA SER A 65 -19.44 14.19 -0.10
C SER A 65 -17.95 13.93 0.18
N GLY A 66 -17.14 14.98 0.30
CA GLY A 66 -15.72 14.84 0.65
C GLY A 66 -15.51 14.21 2.01
N GLN A 67 -16.33 14.57 2.99
CA GLN A 67 -16.28 14.00 4.34
C GLN A 67 -16.66 12.51 4.35
N VAL A 68 -17.71 12.15 3.61
CA VAL A 68 -18.12 10.73 3.48
C VAL A 68 -17.00 9.89 2.88
N VAL A 69 -16.35 10.37 1.82
CA VAL A 69 -15.20 9.65 1.22
C VAL A 69 -14.06 9.51 2.23
N MET A 70 -13.76 10.56 2.98
CA MET A 70 -12.75 10.53 4.05
C MET A 70 -13.07 9.45 5.08
N ILE A 71 -14.32 9.39 5.58
CA ILE A 71 -14.76 8.40 6.56
C ILE A 71 -14.63 6.98 5.97
N LEU A 72 -15.09 6.74 4.75
CA LEU A 72 -14.99 5.44 4.08
C LEU A 72 -13.53 5.01 3.89
N ALA A 73 -12.66 5.96 3.55
CA ALA A 73 -11.24 5.71 3.40
C ALA A 73 -10.59 5.28 4.73
N VAL A 74 -10.87 6.01 5.82
CA VAL A 74 -10.33 5.70 7.16
C VAL A 74 -10.90 4.39 7.72
N ILE A 75 -12.18 4.10 7.48
CA ILE A 75 -12.74 2.77 7.79
C ILE A 75 -11.96 1.68 7.04
N GLY A 76 -11.69 1.88 5.74
CA GLY A 76 -10.90 0.95 4.94
C GLY A 76 -9.49 0.74 5.48
N VAL A 77 -8.84 1.79 6.00
CA VAL A 77 -7.52 1.72 6.65
C VAL A 77 -7.54 0.73 7.82
N VAL A 78 -8.43 0.95 8.78
CA VAL A 78 -8.49 0.15 10.01
C VAL A 78 -9.02 -1.25 9.72
N TYR A 79 -10.11 -1.34 8.96
CA TYR A 79 -10.74 -2.61 8.58
C TYR A 79 -9.77 -3.53 7.83
N GLY A 80 -9.09 -3.01 6.80
CA GLY A 80 -8.12 -3.78 6.03
C GLY A 80 -6.99 -4.32 6.89
N ALA A 81 -6.43 -3.49 7.77
CA ALA A 81 -5.36 -3.88 8.68
C ALA A 81 -5.80 -4.95 9.68
N LEU A 82 -6.99 -4.83 10.28
CA LEU A 82 -7.52 -5.81 11.24
C LEU A 82 -7.77 -7.16 10.58
N ILE A 83 -8.31 -7.17 9.36
CA ILE A 83 -8.51 -8.43 8.62
C ILE A 83 -7.17 -9.05 8.22
N ALA A 84 -6.18 -8.27 7.83
CA ALA A 84 -4.84 -8.78 7.54
C ALA A 84 -4.22 -9.50 8.76
N ILE A 85 -4.48 -9.03 9.98
CA ILE A 85 -3.99 -9.67 11.22
C ILE A 85 -4.57 -11.07 11.42
N VAL A 86 -5.85 -11.29 11.12
CA VAL A 86 -6.53 -12.57 11.41
C VAL A 86 -6.33 -13.62 10.33
N HIS A 87 -5.96 -13.22 9.11
CA HIS A 87 -5.72 -14.16 8.03
C HIS A 87 -4.40 -14.94 8.18
N ASN A 88 -4.41 -16.17 7.64
CA ASN A 88 -3.24 -17.03 7.56
C ASN A 88 -2.78 -17.30 6.11
N ASP A 89 -3.62 -16.99 5.11
CA ASP A 89 -3.22 -17.05 3.70
C ASP A 89 -2.32 -15.86 3.37
N ILE A 90 -1.08 -16.12 2.96
CA ILE A 90 -0.05 -15.11 2.69
C ILE A 90 -0.50 -14.09 1.62
N LYS A 91 -1.22 -14.53 0.58
CA LYS A 91 -1.73 -13.62 -0.45
C LYS A 91 -2.87 -12.74 0.09
N LYS A 92 -3.74 -13.28 0.95
CA LYS A 92 -4.81 -12.49 1.58
C LYS A 92 -4.25 -11.44 2.54
N ILE A 93 -3.22 -11.77 3.31
CA ILE A 93 -2.54 -10.80 4.19
C ILE A 93 -2.05 -9.61 3.37
N ILE A 94 -1.34 -9.85 2.27
CA ILE A 94 -0.80 -8.81 1.40
C ILE A 94 -1.93 -8.02 0.69
N ALA A 95 -3.01 -8.68 0.28
CA ALA A 95 -4.15 -8.03 -0.36
C ALA A 95 -4.87 -7.05 0.59
N TYR A 96 -5.15 -7.46 1.83
CA TYR A 96 -5.77 -6.59 2.83
C TYR A 96 -4.82 -5.50 3.33
N SER A 97 -3.50 -5.76 3.35
CA SER A 97 -2.49 -4.73 3.54
C SER A 97 -2.62 -3.62 2.48
N SER A 98 -2.75 -4.00 1.20
CA SER A 98 -2.95 -3.05 0.11
C SER A 98 -4.23 -2.21 0.28
N LEU A 99 -5.33 -2.81 0.76
CA LEU A 99 -6.57 -2.09 1.07
C LEU A 99 -6.33 -0.98 2.11
N SER A 100 -5.60 -1.28 3.17
CA SER A 100 -5.27 -0.32 4.23
C SER A 100 -4.44 0.86 3.69
N HIS A 101 -3.37 0.59 2.94
CA HIS A 101 -2.53 1.65 2.37
C HIS A 101 -3.25 2.51 1.34
N VAL A 102 -4.14 1.92 0.52
CA VAL A 102 -4.97 2.68 -0.42
C VAL A 102 -5.96 3.58 0.30
N GLY A 103 -6.57 3.11 1.37
CA GLY A 103 -7.41 3.93 2.22
C GLY A 103 -6.66 5.17 2.73
N LEU A 104 -5.41 4.99 3.18
CA LEU A 104 -4.56 6.09 3.64
C LEU A 104 -4.24 7.10 2.52
N MET A 105 -3.94 6.62 1.29
CA MET A 105 -3.70 7.49 0.14
C MET A 105 -4.95 8.33 -0.19
N VAL A 106 -6.13 7.71 -0.22
CA VAL A 106 -7.39 8.42 -0.49
C VAL A 106 -7.70 9.42 0.61
N ALA A 107 -7.54 9.04 1.88
CA ALA A 107 -7.73 9.96 3.01
C ALA A 107 -6.82 11.19 2.91
N GLY A 108 -5.55 11.02 2.58
CA GLY A 108 -4.62 12.14 2.38
C GLY A 108 -5.00 13.05 1.22
N ILE A 109 -5.39 12.49 0.06
CA ILE A 109 -5.85 13.26 -1.10
C ILE A 109 -7.05 14.13 -0.72
N PHE A 110 -8.06 13.53 -0.07
CA PHE A 110 -9.27 14.26 0.31
C PHE A 110 -9.02 15.26 1.44
N ALA A 111 -8.10 14.99 2.36
CA ALA A 111 -7.69 15.95 3.38
C ALA A 111 -7.18 17.26 2.76
N SER A 112 -6.18 17.16 1.88
CA SER A 112 -5.60 18.33 1.20
C SER A 112 -6.61 19.02 0.26
N ALA A 113 -7.46 18.25 -0.44
CA ALA A 113 -8.47 18.79 -1.34
C ALA A 113 -9.56 19.59 -0.56
N ILE A 114 -10.03 19.08 0.56
CA ILE A 114 -11.02 19.77 1.42
C ILE A 114 -10.42 21.04 2.03
N ILE A 115 -9.16 21.01 2.49
CA ILE A 115 -8.47 22.21 2.99
C ILE A 115 -8.41 23.27 1.91
N THR A 116 -8.06 22.87 0.67
CA THR A 116 -7.96 23.80 -0.46
C THR A 116 -9.31 24.38 -0.85
N ALA A 117 -10.36 23.56 -0.93
CA ALA A 117 -11.72 24.00 -1.23
C ALA A 117 -12.27 24.98 -0.16
N LYS A 118 -11.89 24.84 1.11
CA LYS A 118 -12.26 25.75 2.20
C LYS A 118 -11.45 27.06 2.25
N GLY A 119 -10.66 27.37 1.23
CA GLY A 119 -9.91 28.63 1.10
C GLY A 119 -8.45 28.55 1.57
N GLY A 120 -8.00 27.43 2.12
CA GLY A 120 -6.57 27.15 2.33
C GLY A 120 -5.87 26.84 1.00
N PHE A 121 -4.63 26.38 1.10
CA PHE A 121 -3.92 25.77 -0.03
C PHE A 121 -2.98 24.67 0.48
N SER A 122 -3.27 23.45 0.16
CA SER A 122 -2.45 22.29 0.53
C SER A 122 -2.44 21.25 -0.58
N ILE A 123 -1.26 20.86 -1.01
CA ILE A 123 -1.06 19.76 -1.96
C ILE A 123 -0.43 18.54 -1.29
N ASP A 124 -0.12 18.61 0.00
CA ASP A 124 0.67 17.62 0.73
C ASP A 124 0.04 16.22 0.64
N GLY A 125 -1.26 16.11 0.83
CA GLY A 125 -1.95 14.82 0.75
C GLY A 125 -1.90 14.18 -0.64
N ALA A 126 -2.05 14.98 -1.69
CA ALA A 126 -1.91 14.48 -3.07
C ALA A 126 -0.46 14.12 -3.40
N GLN A 127 0.50 14.92 -2.92
CA GLN A 127 1.92 14.67 -3.08
C GLN A 127 2.33 13.38 -2.36
N GLY A 128 1.94 13.23 -1.09
CA GLY A 128 2.16 12.01 -0.31
C GLY A 128 1.51 10.79 -0.96
N ALA A 129 0.30 10.93 -1.51
CA ALA A 129 -0.39 9.84 -2.19
C ALA A 129 0.35 9.40 -3.47
N LEU A 130 0.90 10.30 -4.26
CA LEU A 130 1.68 9.95 -5.44
C LEU A 130 3.02 9.30 -5.05
N VAL A 131 3.73 9.83 -4.06
CA VAL A 131 4.95 9.20 -3.53
C VAL A 131 4.65 7.79 -3.02
N GLN A 132 3.58 7.64 -2.23
CA GLN A 132 3.15 6.33 -1.73
C GLN A 132 2.67 5.40 -2.84
N THR A 133 2.12 5.92 -3.91
CA THR A 133 1.73 5.13 -5.09
C THR A 133 2.93 4.41 -5.70
N PHE A 134 4.06 5.08 -5.87
CA PHE A 134 5.32 4.47 -6.34
C PHE A 134 5.88 3.48 -5.32
N ALA A 135 5.99 3.91 -4.05
CA ALA A 135 6.51 3.08 -2.97
C ALA A 135 5.70 1.79 -2.80
N HIS A 136 4.39 1.91 -2.63
CA HIS A 136 3.49 0.76 -2.50
C HIS A 136 3.52 -0.14 -3.75
N GLY A 137 3.66 0.44 -4.96
CA GLY A 137 3.79 -0.34 -6.20
C GLY A 137 4.96 -1.30 -6.14
N ILE A 138 6.15 -0.80 -5.81
CA ILE A 138 7.38 -1.57 -5.69
C ILE A 138 7.26 -2.61 -4.57
N ASN A 139 6.81 -2.17 -3.39
CA ASN A 139 6.73 -3.01 -2.20
C ASN A 139 5.75 -4.17 -2.37
N VAL A 140 4.54 -3.91 -2.89
CA VAL A 140 3.52 -4.94 -3.05
C VAL A 140 3.90 -5.97 -4.13
N VAL A 141 4.54 -5.53 -5.22
CA VAL A 141 5.09 -6.43 -6.24
C VAL A 141 6.14 -7.33 -5.62
N GLY A 142 7.06 -6.77 -4.82
CA GLY A 142 8.07 -7.52 -4.10
C GLY A 142 7.48 -8.51 -3.09
N LEU A 143 6.48 -8.11 -2.32
CA LEU A 143 5.79 -8.99 -1.36
C LEU A 143 5.07 -10.15 -2.06
N PHE A 144 4.34 -9.91 -3.17
CA PHE A 144 3.70 -10.99 -3.92
C PHE A 144 4.72 -11.90 -4.58
N TYR A 145 5.87 -11.38 -5.03
CA TYR A 145 6.95 -12.21 -5.56
C TYR A 145 7.58 -13.09 -4.46
N CYS A 146 7.81 -12.53 -3.27
CA CYS A 146 8.24 -13.33 -2.11
C CYS A 146 7.21 -14.40 -1.74
N ALA A 147 5.92 -14.06 -1.76
CA ALA A 147 4.85 -15.02 -1.51
C ALA A 147 4.83 -16.15 -2.56
N ASP A 148 5.06 -15.83 -3.84
CA ASP A 148 5.14 -16.83 -4.91
C ASP A 148 6.29 -17.83 -4.67
N ILE A 149 7.47 -17.33 -4.30
CA ILE A 149 8.61 -18.15 -3.95
C ILE A 149 8.27 -19.08 -2.79
N LEU A 150 7.69 -18.56 -1.72
CA LEU A 150 7.28 -19.36 -0.56
C LEU A 150 6.24 -20.42 -0.93
N ILE A 151 5.20 -20.05 -1.67
CA ILE A 151 4.14 -20.97 -2.10
C ILE A 151 4.72 -22.10 -2.97
N LYS A 152 5.66 -21.79 -3.88
CA LYS A 152 6.32 -22.80 -4.71
C LYS A 152 7.20 -23.73 -3.92
N ARG A 153 7.87 -23.23 -2.87
CA ARG A 153 8.76 -24.04 -2.00
C ARG A 153 7.94 -24.93 -1.04
N PHE A 154 6.99 -24.35 -0.33
CA PHE A 154 6.21 -25.05 0.70
C PHE A 154 4.97 -25.76 0.17
N LYS A 155 4.52 -25.48 -1.07
CA LYS A 155 3.30 -26.00 -1.69
C LYS A 155 2.02 -25.66 -0.93
N THR A 156 2.06 -24.66 -0.09
CA THR A 156 0.92 -24.13 0.70
C THR A 156 0.92 -22.61 0.69
N ARG A 157 -0.24 -22.01 0.95
CA ARG A 157 -0.40 -20.56 1.18
C ARG A 157 -0.57 -20.23 2.65
N ASP A 158 -0.77 -21.23 3.50
CA ASP A 158 -0.96 -21.04 4.93
C ASP A 158 0.38 -20.80 5.63
N ILE A 159 0.57 -19.61 6.21
CA ILE A 159 1.81 -19.27 6.92
C ILE A 159 2.06 -20.12 8.16
N ARG A 160 1.05 -20.84 8.68
CA ARG A 160 1.20 -21.74 9.83
C ARG A 160 1.89 -23.06 9.45
N GLU A 161 1.82 -23.44 8.20
CA GLU A 161 2.44 -24.65 7.64
C GLU A 161 3.86 -24.36 7.10
N MET A 162 4.27 -23.08 7.13
CA MET A 162 5.64 -22.64 6.81
C MET A 162 6.44 -22.52 8.12
N GLY A 163 7.77 -22.44 8.00
CA GLY A 163 8.62 -22.16 9.15
C GLY A 163 10.08 -22.55 8.91
N GLY A 164 11.00 -21.90 9.62
CA GLY A 164 12.42 -22.23 9.61
C GLY A 164 13.17 -21.94 8.31
N TYR A 165 12.54 -21.32 7.30
CA TYR A 165 13.13 -21.16 5.97
C TYR A 165 14.38 -20.27 5.97
N ALA A 166 14.50 -19.31 6.92
CA ALA A 166 15.68 -18.45 7.02
C ALA A 166 17.00 -19.25 7.28
N LYS A 167 16.93 -20.43 7.86
CA LYS A 167 18.11 -21.29 8.07
C LYS A 167 18.66 -21.83 6.76
N VAL A 168 17.78 -22.11 5.81
CA VAL A 168 18.12 -22.72 4.50
C VAL A 168 18.32 -21.65 3.43
N ALA A 169 17.61 -20.53 3.53
CA ALA A 169 17.55 -19.46 2.54
C ALA A 169 17.86 -18.08 3.14
N PRO A 170 19.08 -17.82 3.62
CA PRO A 170 19.44 -16.55 4.26
C PRO A 170 19.42 -15.38 3.27
N LYS A 171 19.76 -15.57 2.00
CA LYS A 171 19.69 -14.50 0.98
C LYS A 171 18.24 -14.05 0.75
N PHE A 172 17.33 -15.02 0.62
CA PHE A 172 15.91 -14.73 0.51
C PHE A 172 15.38 -14.00 1.73
N ALA A 173 15.70 -14.48 2.93
CA ALA A 173 15.27 -13.88 4.19
C ALA A 173 15.67 -12.41 4.28
N THR A 174 16.91 -12.07 3.93
CA THR A 174 17.40 -10.68 3.97
C THR A 174 16.65 -9.79 2.97
N LEU A 175 16.49 -10.21 1.71
CA LEU A 175 15.81 -9.42 0.69
C LEU A 175 14.33 -9.26 0.99
N PHE A 176 13.67 -10.32 1.46
CA PHE A 176 12.27 -10.26 1.90
C PHE A 176 12.08 -9.29 3.07
N MET A 177 13.01 -9.28 4.05
CA MET A 177 12.97 -8.33 5.16
C MET A 177 13.07 -6.89 4.66
N ILE A 178 13.97 -6.57 3.73
CA ILE A 178 14.12 -5.20 3.21
C ILE A 178 12.82 -4.72 2.53
N ILE A 179 12.21 -5.56 1.70
CA ILE A 179 10.95 -5.25 1.02
C ILE A 179 9.81 -5.08 2.04
N LEU A 180 9.78 -5.93 3.06
CA LEU A 180 8.80 -5.88 4.14
C LEU A 180 8.93 -4.60 4.96
N LEU A 181 10.15 -4.18 5.31
CA LEU A 181 10.42 -2.91 6.00
C LEU A 181 9.96 -1.70 5.16
N GLY A 182 10.11 -1.78 3.83
CA GLY A 182 9.55 -0.80 2.91
C GLY A 182 8.04 -0.69 2.99
N SER A 183 7.35 -1.83 3.10
CA SER A 183 5.89 -1.87 3.24
C SER A 183 5.41 -1.43 4.63
N MET A 184 6.25 -1.54 5.65
CA MET A 184 5.97 -1.07 7.01
C MET A 184 6.29 0.42 7.21
N ALA A 185 6.73 1.08 6.16
CA ALA A 185 7.13 2.49 6.20
C ALA A 185 8.17 2.81 7.30
N VAL A 186 9.19 1.95 7.42
CA VAL A 186 10.30 2.20 8.34
C VAL A 186 11.17 3.34 7.80
N PRO A 187 11.69 4.26 8.65
CA PRO A 187 12.60 5.31 8.19
C PRO A 187 13.73 4.78 7.30
N LEU A 188 14.13 5.57 6.31
CA LEU A 188 15.09 5.24 5.24
C LEU A 188 14.55 4.29 4.16
N THR A 189 13.27 3.89 4.23
CA THR A 189 12.62 3.15 3.15
C THR A 189 11.62 4.02 2.38
N ASN A 190 11.31 3.60 1.17
CA ASN A 190 10.42 4.34 0.27
C ASN A 190 9.01 4.58 0.83
N GLY A 191 8.47 3.65 1.62
CA GLY A 191 7.13 3.78 2.20
C GLY A 191 7.02 4.89 3.25
N PHE A 192 8.10 5.14 4.00
CA PHE A 192 8.10 6.14 5.08
C PHE A 192 7.75 7.55 4.59
N VAL A 193 8.36 7.96 3.50
CA VAL A 193 8.20 9.33 2.99
C VAL A 193 6.75 9.61 2.60
N GLY A 194 6.14 8.69 1.85
CA GLY A 194 4.75 8.83 1.43
C GLY A 194 3.78 8.82 2.59
N GLU A 195 3.90 7.85 3.51
CA GLU A 195 3.01 7.75 4.68
C GLU A 195 3.16 8.94 5.63
N PHE A 196 4.38 9.41 5.85
CA PHE A 196 4.60 10.58 6.71
C PHE A 196 3.91 11.83 6.16
N ILE A 197 4.04 12.11 4.85
CA ILE A 197 3.39 13.25 4.20
C ILE A 197 1.86 13.10 4.23
N LEU A 198 1.34 11.89 4.02
CA LEU A 198 -0.08 11.58 4.11
C LEU A 198 -0.63 11.84 5.51
N LEU A 199 0.01 11.31 6.54
CA LEU A 199 -0.40 11.50 7.93
C LEU A 199 -0.31 12.97 8.34
N LYS A 200 0.73 13.71 7.90
CA LYS A 200 0.83 15.16 8.10
C LYS A 200 -0.37 15.88 7.48
N SER A 201 -0.71 15.58 6.24
CA SER A 201 -1.85 16.21 5.57
C SER A 201 -3.19 15.92 6.26
N ILE A 202 -3.39 14.68 6.75
CA ILE A 202 -4.58 14.32 7.51
C ILE A 202 -4.59 15.00 8.88
N PHE A 203 -3.43 15.19 9.52
CA PHE A 203 -3.31 15.94 10.77
C PHE A 203 -3.70 17.41 10.62
N ASP A 204 -3.29 18.04 9.51
CA ASP A 204 -3.66 19.43 9.19
C ASP A 204 -5.18 19.58 8.92
N TYR A 205 -5.83 18.48 8.49
CA TYR A 205 -7.27 18.44 8.30
C TYR A 205 -8.05 18.21 9.60
N ASP A 206 -7.73 17.13 10.35
CA ASP A 206 -8.42 16.77 11.60
C ASP A 206 -7.58 15.82 12.45
N LYS A 207 -7.45 16.14 13.75
CA LYS A 207 -6.63 15.40 14.71
C LYS A 207 -7.21 14.03 15.08
N ILE A 208 -8.54 13.87 15.05
CA ILE A 208 -9.18 12.58 15.36
C ILE A 208 -9.04 11.63 14.17
N VAL A 209 -9.21 12.16 12.98
CA VAL A 209 -9.08 11.39 11.74
C VAL A 209 -7.66 10.83 11.61
N VAL A 210 -6.64 11.64 11.90
CA VAL A 210 -5.24 11.17 11.81
C VAL A 210 -4.92 10.14 12.89
N LEU A 211 -5.52 10.20 14.07
CA LEU A 211 -5.34 9.18 15.10
C LEU A 211 -5.81 7.81 14.60
N CYS A 212 -6.99 7.76 13.96
CA CYS A 212 -7.51 6.53 13.37
C CYS A 212 -6.66 6.06 12.16
N ALA A 213 -6.29 6.97 11.27
CA ALA A 213 -5.45 6.65 10.12
C ALA A 213 -4.05 6.19 10.53
N GLY A 214 -3.48 6.78 11.58
CA GLY A 214 -2.15 6.44 12.10
C GLY A 214 -2.05 5.03 12.71
N LEU A 215 -3.18 4.41 13.07
CA LEU A 215 -3.19 3.00 13.48
C LEU A 215 -2.63 2.08 12.38
N THR A 216 -2.68 2.50 11.11
CA THR A 216 -2.11 1.70 10.01
C THR A 216 -0.64 1.36 10.25
N VAL A 217 0.15 2.29 10.78
CA VAL A 217 1.60 2.09 11.02
C VAL A 217 1.84 0.94 12.01
N ILE A 218 1.09 0.94 13.12
CA ILE A 218 1.20 -0.08 14.16
C ILE A 218 0.67 -1.43 13.66
N LEU A 219 -0.54 -1.42 13.10
CA LEU A 219 -1.20 -2.63 12.65
C LEU A 219 -0.45 -3.28 11.47
N CYS A 220 0.15 -2.46 10.57
CA CYS A 220 0.98 -2.93 9.47
C CYS A 220 2.18 -3.72 10.00
N ALA A 221 2.87 -3.19 10.99
CA ALA A 221 3.97 -3.90 11.64
C ALA A 221 3.51 -5.25 12.22
N VAL A 222 2.36 -5.29 12.87
CA VAL A 222 1.83 -6.52 13.49
C VAL A 222 1.61 -7.61 12.44
N TYR A 223 0.86 -7.37 11.36
CA TYR A 223 0.54 -8.44 10.42
C TYR A 223 1.73 -8.81 9.51
N LEU A 224 2.57 -7.86 9.12
CA LEU A 224 3.73 -8.15 8.27
C LEU A 224 4.84 -8.88 9.05
N LEU A 225 5.16 -8.46 10.26
CA LEU A 225 6.15 -9.17 11.09
C LEU A 225 5.65 -10.55 11.51
N ARG A 226 4.33 -10.69 11.81
CA ARG A 226 3.73 -12.00 12.04
C ARG A 226 3.87 -12.90 10.82
N MET A 227 3.55 -12.40 9.63
CA MET A 227 3.68 -13.14 8.37
C MET A 227 5.14 -13.59 8.15
N TYR A 228 6.08 -12.67 8.26
CA TYR A 228 7.50 -12.95 8.12
C TYR A 228 8.00 -13.93 9.18
N GLY A 229 7.67 -13.68 10.45
CA GLY A 229 8.10 -14.52 11.56
C GLY A 229 7.63 -15.96 11.44
N LYS A 230 6.39 -16.17 10.98
CA LYS A 230 5.85 -17.51 10.76
C LYS A 230 6.52 -18.23 9.58
N ALA A 231 6.79 -17.53 8.48
CA ALA A 231 7.40 -18.14 7.31
C ALA A 231 8.91 -18.35 7.45
N MET A 232 9.63 -17.42 8.09
CA MET A 232 11.08 -17.41 8.15
C MET A 232 11.65 -18.08 9.39
N PHE A 233 10.98 -17.95 10.52
CA PHE A 233 11.46 -18.45 11.81
C PHE A 233 10.59 -19.58 12.36
N GLY A 234 10.97 -20.11 13.52
CA GLY A 234 10.26 -21.21 14.17
C GLY A 234 10.76 -22.59 13.75
N THR A 235 10.00 -23.60 14.16
CA THR A 235 10.28 -25.02 13.85
C THR A 235 9.51 -25.39 12.58
N GLY A 236 10.20 -25.46 11.44
CA GLY A 236 9.65 -26.05 10.23
C GLY A 236 9.80 -27.58 10.23
N ASP A 237 9.07 -28.26 9.36
CA ASP A 237 9.26 -29.69 9.13
C ASP A 237 10.66 -29.90 8.51
N GLU A 238 11.56 -30.57 9.26
CA GLU A 238 12.94 -30.83 8.82
C GLU A 238 13.00 -31.64 7.52
N ARG A 239 12.00 -32.49 7.24
CA ARG A 239 11.91 -33.26 6.00
C ARG A 239 11.69 -32.34 4.82
N ILE A 240 10.83 -31.34 4.96
CA ILE A 240 10.57 -30.34 3.91
C ILE A 240 11.81 -29.43 3.79
N LEU A 241 12.29 -28.86 4.90
CA LEU A 241 13.43 -27.95 4.91
C LEU A 241 14.69 -28.56 4.27
N GLY A 242 14.96 -29.85 4.51
CA GLY A 242 16.11 -30.55 3.91
C GLY A 242 16.06 -30.66 2.39
N THR A 243 14.89 -30.49 1.75
CA THR A 243 14.72 -30.48 0.29
C THR A 243 14.78 -29.08 -0.33
N LEU A 244 14.61 -28.05 0.48
CA LEU A 244 14.53 -26.66 0.01
C LEU A 244 15.93 -26.08 -0.24
N LYS A 245 15.99 -25.18 -1.19
CA LYS A 245 17.20 -24.42 -1.54
C LYS A 245 16.92 -22.92 -1.43
N ASP A 246 17.98 -22.13 -1.26
CA ASP A 246 17.90 -20.68 -1.37
C ASP A 246 17.48 -20.25 -2.79
N ILE A 247 17.27 -18.98 -2.98
CA ILE A 247 16.83 -18.40 -4.25
C ILE A 247 17.85 -18.57 -5.35
N SER A 248 17.36 -18.79 -6.57
CA SER A 248 18.16 -18.83 -7.80
C SER A 248 18.73 -17.45 -8.13
N SER A 249 19.71 -17.39 -9.04
CA SER A 249 20.31 -16.13 -9.49
C SER A 249 19.27 -15.17 -10.07
N VAL A 250 18.26 -15.67 -10.78
CA VAL A 250 17.19 -14.86 -11.35
C VAL A 250 16.29 -14.29 -10.24
N GLU A 251 15.84 -15.14 -9.31
CA GLU A 251 15.05 -14.70 -8.16
C GLU A 251 15.80 -13.66 -7.31
N PHE A 252 17.10 -13.89 -7.10
CA PHE A 252 17.98 -12.95 -6.41
C PHE A 252 18.05 -11.60 -7.12
N THR A 253 18.29 -11.57 -8.43
CA THR A 253 18.41 -10.34 -9.21
C THR A 253 17.12 -9.52 -9.14
N VAL A 254 15.96 -10.17 -9.28
CA VAL A 254 14.65 -9.49 -9.20
C VAL A 254 14.43 -8.91 -7.81
N LEU A 255 14.61 -9.69 -6.74
CA LEU A 255 14.41 -9.22 -5.37
C LEU A 255 15.44 -8.15 -4.98
N ALA A 256 16.70 -8.31 -5.38
CA ALA A 256 17.74 -7.33 -5.10
C ALA A 256 17.47 -6.00 -5.79
N SER A 257 17.01 -6.01 -7.05
CA SER A 257 16.64 -4.76 -7.74
C SER A 257 15.49 -4.05 -7.03
N LEU A 258 14.46 -4.77 -6.60
CA LEU A 258 13.34 -4.17 -5.83
C LEU A 258 13.83 -3.63 -4.49
N ALA A 259 14.67 -4.37 -3.76
CA ALA A 259 15.24 -3.94 -2.48
C ALA A 259 16.11 -2.66 -2.64
N VAL A 260 16.87 -2.54 -3.72
CA VAL A 260 17.63 -1.33 -4.06
C VAL A 260 16.68 -0.15 -4.26
N PHE A 261 15.59 -0.32 -5.02
CA PHE A 261 14.60 0.76 -5.19
C PHE A 261 13.90 1.15 -3.88
N VAL A 262 13.63 0.19 -2.98
CA VAL A 262 13.07 0.48 -1.65
C VAL A 262 13.96 1.44 -0.88
N ILE A 263 15.27 1.21 -0.89
CA ILE A 263 16.24 2.04 -0.15
C ILE A 263 16.49 3.37 -0.90
N LEU A 264 16.74 3.33 -2.20
CA LEU A 264 17.05 4.52 -2.98
C LEU A 264 15.94 5.58 -2.92
N LEU A 265 14.68 5.16 -3.09
CA LEU A 265 13.54 6.07 -3.03
C LEU A 265 13.22 6.53 -1.60
N GLY A 266 13.68 5.80 -0.59
CA GLY A 266 13.60 6.24 0.80
C GLY A 266 14.63 7.30 1.17
N ILE A 267 15.83 7.24 0.58
CA ILE A 267 16.92 8.19 0.83
C ILE A 267 16.82 9.42 -0.08
N PHE A 268 16.38 9.24 -1.34
CA PHE A 268 16.29 10.30 -2.35
C PHE A 268 14.85 10.49 -2.87
N PRO A 269 13.89 10.90 -2.02
CA PRO A 269 12.49 11.07 -2.43
C PRO A 269 12.25 12.32 -3.27
N SER A 270 13.19 13.28 -3.26
CA SER A 270 13.07 14.58 -3.94
C SER A 270 12.75 14.44 -5.42
N SER A 271 13.34 13.45 -6.10
CA SER A 271 13.12 13.22 -7.53
C SER A 271 11.63 12.98 -7.88
N ILE A 272 10.91 12.20 -7.06
CA ILE A 272 9.47 11.97 -7.27
C ILE A 272 8.67 13.20 -6.85
N ILE A 273 9.01 13.80 -5.72
CA ILE A 273 8.33 14.98 -5.17
C ILE A 273 8.36 16.13 -6.17
N GLU A 274 9.52 16.45 -6.73
CA GLU A 274 9.71 17.53 -7.71
C GLU A 274 8.95 17.25 -9.02
N MET A 275 8.99 16.01 -9.49
CA MET A 275 8.30 15.59 -10.71
C MET A 275 6.78 15.86 -10.65
N VAL A 276 6.14 15.65 -9.51
CA VAL A 276 4.68 15.78 -9.38
C VAL A 276 4.23 17.17 -8.93
N ASN A 277 5.13 17.99 -8.39
CA ASN A 277 4.80 19.23 -7.69
C ASN A 277 4.07 20.25 -8.58
N SER A 278 4.60 20.54 -9.77
CA SER A 278 4.01 21.52 -10.70
C SER A 278 2.61 21.11 -11.18
N SER A 279 2.43 19.83 -11.51
CA SER A 279 1.14 19.29 -11.94
C SER A 279 0.11 19.33 -10.83
N LEU A 280 0.50 19.02 -9.59
CA LEU A 280 -0.39 19.08 -8.44
C LEU A 280 -0.80 20.51 -8.10
N LYS A 281 0.13 21.47 -8.14
CA LYS A 281 -0.20 22.89 -7.95
C LYS A 281 -1.23 23.36 -8.97
N PHE A 282 -1.09 22.97 -10.23
CA PHE A 282 -2.05 23.31 -11.28
C PHE A 282 -3.44 22.71 -11.01
N ILE A 283 -3.51 21.41 -10.65
CA ILE A 283 -4.79 20.75 -10.33
C ILE A 283 -5.45 21.40 -9.11
N TYR A 284 -4.68 21.65 -8.05
CA TYR A 284 -5.23 22.22 -6.81
C TYR A 284 -5.58 23.70 -6.93
N SER A 285 -4.97 24.45 -7.84
CA SER A 285 -5.41 25.82 -8.16
C SER A 285 -6.80 25.85 -8.78
N SER A 286 -7.16 24.84 -9.59
CA SER A 286 -8.52 24.74 -10.18
C SER A 286 -9.62 24.34 -9.17
N ILE A 287 -9.24 23.76 -8.00
CA ILE A 287 -10.18 23.45 -6.92
C ILE A 287 -10.56 24.70 -6.13
N LYS A 288 -9.67 25.67 -6.08
CA LYS A 288 -9.87 26.91 -5.29
C LYS A 288 -10.90 27.87 -5.90
N GLY A 289 -11.36 27.60 -7.14
CA GLY A 289 -12.37 28.38 -7.85
C GLY A 289 -11.81 29.68 -8.39
#